data_3c5c5cae9f5451c9a16d43d2e7f82328
#
_entry.id   3c5c5cae9f5451c9a16d43d2e7f82328
#
_cell.length_a   1.000
_cell.length_b   1.000
_cell.length_c   1.000
_cell.angle_alpha   90.00
_cell.angle_beta   90.00
_cell.angle_gamma   90.00
#
_symmetry.space_group_name_H-M   'P 1'
#
loop_
_entity.id
_entity.type
_entity.pdbx_description
1 polymer ?
#
loop_
_entity_poly.entity_id
_entity_poly.type
_entity_poly.pdbx_seq_one_letter_code
_entity_poly.pdbx_strand_id
1 'polypeptide(L)'
;MAWIKLDPVTRRRFARFRQIKRGYYSFLILAVAIVLSIFAPLLAESRALLVSYQGKWFFPTFQYLSMATFAQMPPPGWSGGDLETEYLRLQREWQAERFLYDREAAQAGGDAQKLAALDGKYPNRRNSVIMPPIPWDPYQSDFWYNEILNDIQAPLSMGNPDAAERIARRDGLNEL
;
A
#
# COMPACT_ATOMS: atom_id res chain seq x y z
N MET A 1 -28.95 18.33 11.93
CA MET A 1 -29.05 17.47 10.71
C MET A 1 -30.43 17.70 10.13
N ALA A 2 -30.51 18.34 8.94
CA ALA A 2 -31.80 18.60 8.29
C ALA A 2 -32.30 17.30 7.66
N TRP A 3 -33.33 16.71 8.22
CA TRP A 3 -34.02 15.57 7.64
C TRP A 3 -34.69 16.03 6.34
N ILE A 4 -34.31 15.44 5.23
CA ILE A 4 -34.91 15.69 3.91
C ILE A 4 -36.38 15.29 4.00
N LYS A 5 -37.29 16.28 4.18
CA LYS A 5 -38.72 16.07 4.13
C LYS A 5 -39.09 15.84 2.65
N LEU A 6 -39.23 14.58 2.27
CA LEU A 6 -39.72 14.21 0.95
C LEU A 6 -41.15 14.72 0.76
N ASP A 7 -41.41 15.42 -0.36
CA ASP A 7 -42.72 15.87 -0.78
C ASP A 7 -43.73 14.69 -0.80
N PRO A 8 -44.96 14.88 -0.30
CA PRO A 8 -45.99 13.85 -0.28
C PRO A 8 -46.24 13.19 -1.65
N VAL A 9 -46.07 13.95 -2.74
CA VAL A 9 -46.21 13.44 -4.12
C VAL A 9 -45.08 12.45 -4.44
N THR A 10 -43.84 12.78 -4.08
CA THR A 10 -42.67 11.91 -4.29
C THR A 10 -42.79 10.63 -3.49
N ARG A 11 -43.29 10.71 -2.25
CA ARG A 11 -43.54 9.53 -1.40
C ARG A 11 -44.55 8.58 -2.00
N ARG A 12 -45.66 9.11 -2.57
CA ARG A 12 -46.68 8.30 -3.25
C ARG A 12 -46.12 7.64 -4.51
N ARG A 13 -45.31 8.36 -5.30
CA ARG A 13 -44.68 7.79 -6.50
C ARG A 13 -43.71 6.67 -6.14
N PHE A 14 -42.93 6.84 -5.10
CA PHE A 14 -41.99 5.82 -4.62
C PHE A 14 -42.73 4.57 -4.09
N ALA A 15 -43.86 4.75 -3.38
CA ALA A 15 -44.67 3.66 -2.92
C ALA A 15 -45.27 2.83 -4.09
N ARG A 16 -45.73 3.48 -5.17
CA ARG A 16 -46.18 2.81 -6.37
C ARG A 16 -45.03 2.09 -7.08
N PHE A 17 -43.86 2.68 -7.16
CA PHE A 17 -42.68 2.06 -7.78
C PHE A 17 -42.27 0.76 -7.04
N ARG A 18 -42.35 0.72 -5.72
CA ARG A 18 -42.10 -0.50 -4.93
C ARG A 18 -43.10 -1.64 -5.23
N GLN A 19 -44.30 -1.33 -5.68
CA GLN A 19 -45.28 -2.35 -6.05
C GLN A 19 -44.93 -3.06 -7.36
N ILE A 20 -44.16 -2.41 -8.24
CA ILE A 20 -43.65 -3.00 -9.49
C ILE A 20 -42.40 -3.79 -9.18
N LYS A 21 -42.56 -5.03 -8.70
CA LYS A 21 -41.43 -5.86 -8.18
C LYS A 21 -40.21 -5.90 -9.13
N ARG A 22 -40.45 -6.12 -10.43
CA ARG A 22 -39.34 -6.21 -11.42
C ARG A 22 -38.57 -4.91 -11.52
N GLY A 23 -39.24 -3.78 -11.64
CA GLY A 23 -38.59 -2.46 -11.72
C GLY A 23 -37.85 -2.09 -10.42
N TYR A 24 -38.45 -2.42 -9.28
CA TYR A 24 -37.82 -2.16 -7.98
C TYR A 24 -36.53 -2.96 -7.78
N TYR A 25 -36.51 -4.26 -8.08
CA TYR A 25 -35.30 -5.07 -7.94
C TYR A 25 -34.22 -4.66 -8.94
N SER A 26 -34.57 -4.33 -10.20
CA SER A 26 -33.61 -3.81 -11.17
C SER A 26 -32.99 -2.50 -10.69
N PHE A 27 -33.78 -1.59 -10.14
CA PHE A 27 -33.30 -0.36 -9.56
C PHE A 27 -32.37 -0.61 -8.35
N LEU A 28 -32.72 -1.55 -7.47
CA LEU A 28 -31.90 -1.88 -6.31
C LEU A 28 -30.55 -2.45 -6.73
N ILE A 29 -30.53 -3.37 -7.70
CA ILE A 29 -29.28 -3.94 -8.25
C ILE A 29 -28.41 -2.84 -8.84
N LEU A 30 -28.99 -1.93 -9.63
CA LEU A 30 -28.26 -0.80 -10.22
C LEU A 30 -27.71 0.15 -9.13
N ALA A 31 -28.53 0.47 -8.13
CA ALA A 31 -28.09 1.31 -7.02
C ALA A 31 -26.94 0.68 -6.23
N VAL A 32 -27.01 -0.62 -5.96
CA VAL A 32 -25.93 -1.36 -5.31
C VAL A 32 -24.67 -1.36 -6.19
N ALA A 33 -24.81 -1.58 -7.50
CA ALA A 33 -23.67 -1.55 -8.42
C ALA A 33 -22.99 -0.17 -8.46
N ILE A 34 -23.78 0.92 -8.46
CA ILE A 34 -23.24 2.29 -8.39
C ILE A 34 -22.50 2.51 -7.07
N VAL A 35 -23.06 2.09 -5.93
CA VAL A 35 -22.41 2.22 -4.64
C VAL A 35 -21.11 1.42 -4.62
N LEU A 36 -21.10 0.17 -5.08
CA LEU A 36 -19.88 -0.64 -5.18
C LEU A 36 -18.83 -0.01 -6.09
N SER A 37 -19.26 0.63 -7.20
CA SER A 37 -18.34 1.33 -8.11
C SER A 37 -17.64 2.52 -7.44
N ILE A 38 -18.32 3.24 -6.52
CA ILE A 38 -17.69 4.33 -5.76
C ILE A 38 -16.58 3.80 -4.83
N PHE A 39 -16.77 2.57 -4.31
CA PHE A 39 -15.77 1.93 -3.45
C PHE A 39 -14.73 1.10 -4.22
N ALA A 40 -14.83 1.00 -5.55
CA ALA A 40 -13.89 0.23 -6.37
C ALA A 40 -12.42 0.65 -6.15
N PRO A 41 -12.05 1.95 -6.04
CA PRO A 41 -10.67 2.36 -5.76
C PRO A 41 -10.15 1.86 -4.40
N LEU A 42 -11.03 1.67 -3.41
CA LEU A 42 -10.62 1.10 -2.11
C LEU A 42 -10.36 -0.41 -2.18
N LEU A 43 -10.88 -1.08 -3.21
CA LEU A 43 -10.75 -2.53 -3.39
C LEU A 43 -9.62 -2.89 -4.34
N ALA A 44 -9.42 -2.09 -5.39
CA ALA A 44 -8.46 -2.37 -6.46
C ALA A 44 -7.79 -1.05 -6.91
N GLU A 45 -6.60 -0.81 -6.41
CA GLU A 45 -5.76 0.34 -6.78
C GLU A 45 -4.29 0.03 -6.47
N SER A 46 -3.38 0.66 -7.22
CA SER A 46 -1.93 0.60 -6.96
C SER A 46 -1.51 1.45 -5.75
N ARG A 47 -2.33 2.44 -5.37
CA ARG A 47 -2.07 3.30 -4.22
C ARG A 47 -2.40 2.60 -2.92
N ALA A 48 -1.59 2.85 -1.90
CA ALA A 48 -1.90 2.39 -0.56
C ALA A 48 -3.13 3.11 0.01
N LEU A 49 -3.93 2.38 0.79
CA LEU A 49 -5.04 2.98 1.55
C LEU A 49 -4.51 3.83 2.69
N LEU A 50 -3.45 3.36 3.33
CA LEU A 50 -2.88 4.00 4.51
C LEU A 50 -1.39 3.71 4.60
N VAL A 51 -0.61 4.75 4.89
CA VAL A 51 0.83 4.63 5.17
C VAL A 51 1.12 5.26 6.53
N SER A 52 1.77 4.50 7.40
CA SER A 52 2.34 5.01 8.65
C SER A 52 3.84 5.16 8.49
N TYR A 53 4.32 6.40 8.49
CA TYR A 53 5.73 6.73 8.34
C TYR A 53 6.18 7.69 9.43
N GLN A 54 7.17 7.29 10.21
CA GLN A 54 7.73 8.08 11.33
C GLN A 54 6.65 8.60 12.30
N GLY A 55 5.62 7.79 12.58
CA GLY A 55 4.51 8.13 13.48
C GLY A 55 3.45 9.06 12.87
N LYS A 56 3.57 9.43 11.60
CA LYS A 56 2.55 10.20 10.87
C LYS A 56 1.73 9.28 9.96
N TRP A 57 0.45 9.61 9.80
CA TRP A 57 -0.47 8.87 8.94
C TRP A 57 -0.71 9.62 7.65
N PHE A 58 -0.58 8.92 6.53
CA PHE A 58 -0.81 9.42 5.19
C PHE A 58 -1.90 8.59 4.51
N PHE A 59 -2.71 9.24 3.69
CA PHE A 59 -3.81 8.63 2.93
C PHE A 59 -3.56 8.78 1.42
N PRO A 60 -2.72 7.94 0.82
CA PRO A 60 -2.32 8.07 -0.58
C PRO A 60 -3.46 8.00 -1.58
N THR A 61 -4.52 7.23 -1.29
CA THR A 61 -5.72 7.16 -2.13
C THR A 61 -6.32 8.54 -2.47
N PHE A 62 -6.13 9.53 -1.57
CA PHE A 62 -6.68 10.87 -1.72
C PHE A 62 -5.62 11.94 -1.98
N GLN A 63 -4.33 11.60 -1.92
CA GLN A 63 -3.22 12.55 -2.03
C GLN A 63 -2.12 11.99 -2.91
N TYR A 64 -1.60 12.82 -3.81
CA TYR A 64 -0.36 12.51 -4.50
C TYR A 64 0.81 12.65 -3.54
N LEU A 65 1.60 11.60 -3.36
CA LEU A 65 2.80 11.60 -2.54
C LEU A 65 3.98 11.14 -3.39
N SER A 66 5.02 11.96 -3.44
CA SER A 66 6.22 11.64 -4.19
C SER A 66 7.10 10.63 -3.47
N MET A 67 7.95 9.92 -4.21
CA MET A 67 8.95 9.00 -3.67
C MET A 67 9.83 9.63 -2.59
N ALA A 68 10.17 10.92 -2.75
CA ALA A 68 10.95 11.67 -1.79
C ALA A 68 10.28 11.78 -0.41
N THR A 69 8.94 11.73 -0.34
CA THR A 69 8.19 11.80 0.93
C THR A 69 8.56 10.64 1.87
N PHE A 70 8.85 9.47 1.32
CA PHE A 70 9.18 8.25 2.07
C PHE A 70 10.64 7.84 1.91
N ALA A 71 11.49 8.75 1.43
CA ALA A 71 12.91 8.49 1.12
C ALA A 71 13.10 7.29 0.17
N GLN A 72 12.14 7.05 -0.72
CA GLN A 72 12.22 6.00 -1.73
C GLN A 72 13.11 6.46 -2.88
N MET A 73 14.04 5.62 -3.30
CA MET A 73 14.92 5.93 -4.42
C MET A 73 14.20 5.75 -5.76
N PRO A 74 14.36 6.70 -6.70
CA PRO A 74 13.84 6.53 -8.05
C PRO A 74 14.55 5.38 -8.78
N PRO A 75 13.95 4.85 -9.86
CA PRO A 75 14.57 3.82 -10.68
C PRO A 75 15.93 4.24 -11.22
N PRO A 76 16.90 3.32 -11.36
CA PRO A 76 18.19 3.61 -11.97
C PRO A 76 18.03 4.21 -13.38
N GLY A 77 18.76 5.28 -13.66
CA GLY A 77 18.69 6.02 -14.93
C GLY A 77 17.54 7.04 -15.03
N TRP A 78 16.72 7.19 -13.99
CA TRP A 78 15.72 8.25 -13.97
C TRP A 78 16.37 9.62 -13.74
N SER A 79 16.19 10.52 -14.69
CA SER A 79 16.68 11.90 -14.62
C SER A 79 15.54 12.93 -14.64
N GLY A 80 14.29 12.46 -14.50
CA GLY A 80 13.09 13.29 -14.52
C GLY A 80 12.76 13.93 -13.17
N GLY A 81 11.57 14.53 -13.08
CA GLY A 81 11.03 15.11 -11.84
C GLY A 81 10.56 14.07 -10.83
N ASP A 82 9.85 14.54 -9.81
CA ASP A 82 9.29 13.69 -8.77
C ASP A 82 8.37 12.60 -9.34
N LEU A 83 8.65 11.36 -8.94
CA LEU A 83 7.80 10.21 -9.23
C LEU A 83 6.82 9.99 -8.09
N GLU A 84 5.67 9.45 -8.42
CA GLU A 84 4.73 8.94 -7.41
C GLU A 84 5.33 7.73 -6.68
N THR A 85 5.07 7.63 -5.39
CA THR A 85 5.55 6.54 -4.54
C THR A 85 5.05 5.18 -5.04
N GLU A 86 5.95 4.22 -5.17
CA GLU A 86 5.63 2.82 -5.44
C GLU A 86 5.28 2.10 -4.12
N TYR A 87 4.01 2.14 -3.73
CA TYR A 87 3.58 1.67 -2.40
C TYR A 87 3.79 0.19 -2.17
N LEU A 88 3.68 -0.63 -3.20
CA LEU A 88 3.89 -2.06 -3.08
C LEU A 88 5.36 -2.41 -2.85
N ARG A 89 6.27 -1.69 -3.52
CA ARG A 89 7.70 -1.77 -3.27
C ARG A 89 8.03 -1.29 -1.87
N LEU A 90 7.50 -0.14 -1.47
CA LEU A 90 7.68 0.43 -0.14
C LEU A 90 7.24 -0.53 0.97
N GLN A 91 6.08 -1.18 0.79
CA GLN A 91 5.59 -2.19 1.72
C GLN A 91 6.58 -3.34 1.90
N ARG A 92 7.14 -3.83 0.80
CA ARG A 92 8.08 -4.96 0.81
C ARG A 92 9.42 -4.59 1.43
N GLU A 93 9.95 -3.42 1.09
CA GLU A 93 11.19 -2.91 1.67
C GLU A 93 11.07 -2.82 3.21
N TRP A 94 9.98 -2.24 3.72
CA TRP A 94 9.77 -2.13 5.17
C TRP A 94 9.46 -3.46 5.85
N GLN A 95 8.80 -4.38 5.17
CA GLN A 95 8.60 -5.76 5.67
C GLN A 95 9.92 -6.52 5.74
N ALA A 96 10.79 -6.36 4.74
CA ALA A 96 12.12 -6.96 4.73
C ALA A 96 13.00 -6.40 5.86
N GLU A 97 13.02 -5.08 6.08
CA GLU A 97 13.74 -4.47 7.22
C GLU A 97 13.24 -5.01 8.56
N ARG A 98 11.91 -5.15 8.73
CA ARG A 98 11.34 -5.71 9.95
C ARG A 98 11.77 -7.17 10.16
N PHE A 99 11.71 -7.97 9.13
CA PHE A 99 12.12 -9.37 9.19
C PHE A 99 13.60 -9.52 9.57
N LEU A 100 14.47 -8.72 8.95
CA LEU A 100 15.90 -8.73 9.24
C LEU A 100 16.18 -8.26 10.68
N TYR A 101 15.49 -7.20 11.12
CA TYR A 101 15.58 -6.75 12.51
C TYR A 101 15.19 -7.83 13.50
N ASP A 102 14.03 -8.46 13.31
CA ASP A 102 13.53 -9.50 14.22
C ASP A 102 14.50 -10.70 14.31
N ARG A 103 15.09 -11.07 13.18
CA ARG A 103 16.09 -12.15 13.12
C ARG A 103 17.37 -11.78 13.86
N GLU A 104 17.93 -10.60 13.63
CA GLU A 104 19.16 -10.16 14.30
C GLU A 104 18.92 -9.86 15.78
N ALA A 105 17.75 -9.33 16.14
CA ALA A 105 17.36 -9.10 17.53
C ALA A 105 17.23 -10.43 18.32
N ALA A 106 16.70 -11.46 17.69
CA ALA A 106 16.67 -12.81 18.29
C ALA A 106 18.08 -13.35 18.58
N GLN A 107 19.05 -13.07 17.70
CA GLN A 107 20.45 -13.47 17.89
C GLN A 107 21.18 -12.61 18.93
N ALA A 108 20.74 -11.37 19.14
CA ALA A 108 21.34 -10.45 20.11
C ALA A 108 21.07 -10.86 21.58
N GLY A 109 20.12 -11.79 21.83
CA GLY A 109 19.88 -12.36 23.15
C GLY A 109 19.47 -11.35 24.23
N GLY A 110 18.86 -10.21 23.83
CA GLY A 110 18.43 -9.15 24.76
C GLY A 110 19.51 -8.13 25.15
N ASP A 111 20.67 -8.16 24.51
CA ASP A 111 21.74 -7.17 24.70
C ASP A 111 21.26 -5.78 24.23
N ALA A 112 21.07 -4.85 25.18
CA ALA A 112 20.53 -3.52 24.92
C ALA A 112 21.40 -2.69 23.95
N GLN A 113 22.72 -2.87 23.99
CA GLN A 113 23.63 -2.15 23.13
C GLN A 113 23.52 -2.62 21.67
N LYS A 114 23.42 -3.94 21.48
CA LYS A 114 23.19 -4.53 20.14
C LYS A 114 21.82 -4.14 19.58
N LEU A 115 20.78 -4.17 20.41
CA LEU A 115 19.42 -3.74 19.99
C LEU A 115 19.40 -2.27 19.57
N ALA A 116 20.09 -1.38 20.29
CA ALA A 116 20.19 0.03 19.91
C ALA A 116 20.93 0.23 18.56
N ALA A 117 21.97 -0.57 18.30
CA ALA A 117 22.64 -0.56 17.00
C ALA A 117 21.74 -1.04 15.88
N LEU A 118 20.92 -2.07 16.12
CA LEU A 118 19.91 -2.54 15.15
C LEU A 118 18.81 -1.51 14.87
N ASP A 119 18.44 -0.70 15.87
CA ASP A 119 17.49 0.39 15.70
C ASP A 119 17.98 1.44 14.70
N GLY A 120 19.30 1.73 14.71
CA GLY A 120 19.94 2.60 13.74
C GLY A 120 20.06 1.97 12.34
N LYS A 121 20.31 0.65 12.28
CA LYS A 121 20.47 -0.09 11.03
C LYS A 121 19.15 -0.26 10.26
N TYR A 122 18.04 -0.39 10.97
CA TYR A 122 16.70 -0.65 10.40
C TYR A 122 15.68 0.43 10.82
N PRO A 123 15.80 1.67 10.33
CA PRO A 123 14.99 2.80 10.77
C PRO A 123 13.49 2.65 10.38
N ASN A 124 13.21 1.95 9.28
CA ASN A 124 11.86 1.84 8.74
C ASN A 124 11.06 0.65 9.26
N ARG A 125 11.64 -0.18 10.14
CA ARG A 125 10.97 -1.39 10.66
C ARG A 125 9.63 -1.14 11.36
N ARG A 126 9.41 0.07 11.89
CA ARG A 126 8.16 0.48 12.56
C ARG A 126 7.12 1.06 11.60
N ASN A 127 7.54 1.39 10.39
CA ASN A 127 6.66 1.94 9.37
C ASN A 127 5.78 0.82 8.80
N SER A 128 4.61 1.17 8.28
CA SER A 128 3.68 0.21 7.70
C SER A 128 2.89 0.79 6.54
N VAL A 129 2.61 -0.05 5.57
CA VAL A 129 1.79 0.27 4.40
C VAL A 129 0.62 -0.71 4.37
N ILE A 130 -0.59 -0.19 4.29
CA ILE A 130 -1.80 -0.99 4.11
C ILE A 130 -2.25 -0.81 2.67
N MET A 131 -2.09 -1.88 1.88
CA MET A 131 -2.54 -1.93 0.49
C MET A 131 -4.01 -2.36 0.39
N PRO A 132 -4.71 -1.99 -0.69
CA PRO A 132 -6.03 -2.56 -0.98
C PRO A 132 -5.94 -4.08 -1.19
N PRO A 133 -7.07 -4.81 -1.08
CA PRO A 133 -7.10 -6.26 -1.27
C PRO A 133 -6.58 -6.75 -2.63
N ILE A 134 -6.72 -5.91 -3.66
CA ILE A 134 -6.21 -6.17 -5.01
C ILE A 134 -5.26 -5.01 -5.38
N PRO A 135 -3.98 -5.08 -4.99
CA PRO A 135 -2.99 -4.04 -5.29
C PRO A 135 -2.50 -4.20 -6.73
N TRP A 136 -3.29 -3.75 -7.69
CA TRP A 136 -2.97 -3.91 -9.10
C TRP A 136 -3.21 -2.61 -9.88
N ASP A 137 -2.23 -2.27 -10.71
CA ASP A 137 -2.31 -1.17 -11.67
C ASP A 137 -2.08 -1.73 -13.09
N PRO A 138 -3.07 -1.62 -14.00
CA PRO A 138 -2.91 -2.07 -15.38
C PRO A 138 -1.90 -1.26 -16.18
N TYR A 139 -1.49 -0.09 -15.69
CA TYR A 139 -0.53 0.81 -16.34
C TYR A 139 0.88 0.72 -15.73
N GLN A 140 1.04 0.03 -14.63
CA GLN A 140 2.33 -0.17 -14.01
C GLN A 140 3.14 -1.16 -14.86
N SER A 141 4.26 -0.70 -15.42
CA SER A 141 5.09 -1.60 -16.23
C SER A 141 5.74 -2.64 -15.33
N ASP A 142 5.42 -3.91 -15.56
CA ASP A 142 5.92 -5.08 -14.82
C ASP A 142 7.45 -5.25 -14.87
N PHE A 143 8.15 -4.46 -15.69
CA PHE A 143 9.58 -4.59 -15.90
C PHE A 143 10.41 -4.42 -14.62
N TRP A 144 10.08 -3.40 -13.81
CA TRP A 144 10.71 -3.16 -12.52
C TRP A 144 10.21 -4.10 -11.43
N TYR A 145 8.96 -4.47 -11.53
CA TYR A 145 8.27 -5.26 -10.56
C TYR A 145 8.86 -6.68 -10.44
N ASN A 146 9.16 -7.31 -11.58
CA ASN A 146 9.71 -8.65 -11.63
C ASN A 146 11.16 -8.71 -11.14
N GLU A 147 11.97 -7.69 -11.42
CA GLU A 147 13.36 -7.64 -10.97
C GLU A 147 13.46 -7.47 -9.45
N ILE A 148 12.69 -6.52 -8.88
CA ILE A 148 12.61 -6.31 -7.43
C ILE A 148 11.95 -7.49 -6.72
N LEU A 149 10.95 -8.12 -7.32
CA LEU A 149 10.32 -9.33 -6.78
C LEU A 149 11.30 -10.48 -6.65
N ASN A 150 12.11 -10.71 -7.69
CA ASN A 150 13.11 -11.76 -7.67
C ASN A 150 14.20 -11.46 -6.63
N ASP A 151 14.56 -10.18 -6.45
CA ASP A 151 15.60 -9.80 -5.49
C ASP A 151 15.11 -9.80 -4.04
N ILE A 152 13.84 -9.52 -3.77
CA ILE A 152 13.29 -9.44 -2.41
C ILE A 152 12.50 -10.69 -2.00
N GLN A 153 11.72 -11.29 -2.91
CA GLN A 153 10.90 -12.46 -2.56
C GLN A 153 11.66 -13.78 -2.57
N ALA A 154 12.61 -13.95 -3.49
CA ALA A 154 13.40 -15.17 -3.52
C ALA A 154 14.14 -15.43 -2.19
N PRO A 155 14.71 -14.40 -1.55
CA PRO A 155 15.33 -14.54 -0.23
C PRO A 155 14.35 -14.76 0.92
N LEU A 156 13.21 -14.09 0.91
CA LEU A 156 12.19 -14.23 1.96
C LEU A 156 11.50 -15.59 1.91
N SER A 157 11.26 -16.14 0.71
CA SER A 157 10.60 -17.43 0.53
C SER A 157 11.51 -18.63 0.79
N MET A 158 12.82 -18.47 0.62
CA MET A 158 13.80 -19.57 0.73
C MET A 158 14.59 -19.58 2.03
N GLY A 159 14.38 -18.61 2.92
CA GLY A 159 15.20 -18.47 4.14
C GLY A 159 16.69 -18.27 3.83
N ASN A 160 17.01 -17.76 2.64
CA ASN A 160 18.35 -17.67 2.10
C ASN A 160 19.15 -16.54 2.77
N PRO A 161 20.26 -16.84 3.47
CA PRO A 161 21.10 -15.83 4.12
C PRO A 161 21.76 -14.84 3.14
N ASP A 162 21.93 -15.25 1.88
CA ASP A 162 22.60 -14.42 0.84
C ASP A 162 21.78 -13.21 0.40
N ALA A 163 20.52 -13.14 0.78
CA ALA A 163 19.68 -12.03 0.44
C ALA A 163 20.00 -10.76 1.23
N ALA A 164 20.31 -10.92 2.50
CA ALA A 164 20.75 -9.82 3.34
C ALA A 164 22.07 -9.24 2.81
N GLU A 165 22.95 -10.12 2.29
CA GLU A 165 24.22 -9.73 1.67
C GLU A 165 24.02 -9.00 0.33
N ARG A 166 23.04 -9.41 -0.49
CA ARG A 166 22.71 -8.72 -1.75
C ARG A 166 22.09 -7.33 -1.50
N ILE A 167 21.21 -7.22 -0.51
CA ILE A 167 20.67 -5.92 -0.10
C ILE A 167 21.78 -5.03 0.42
N ALA A 168 22.68 -5.53 1.27
CA ALA A 168 23.83 -4.80 1.78
C ALA A 168 24.82 -4.41 0.68
N ARG A 169 25.06 -5.26 -0.33
CA ARG A 169 25.87 -4.91 -1.50
C ARG A 169 25.24 -3.83 -2.35
N ARG A 170 23.91 -3.85 -2.51
CA ARG A 170 23.18 -2.82 -3.26
C ARG A 170 23.28 -1.46 -2.56
N ASP A 171 23.16 -1.44 -1.26
CA ASP A 171 23.25 -0.23 -0.45
C ASP A 171 24.72 0.29 -0.43
N GLY A 172 25.71 -0.60 -0.42
CA GLY A 172 27.12 -0.24 -0.53
C GLY A 172 27.57 0.22 -1.93
N LEU A 173 26.87 -0.16 -3.00
CA LEU A 173 27.13 0.34 -4.35
C LEU A 173 26.58 1.74 -4.60
N ASN A 174 25.69 2.22 -3.76
CA ASN A 174 25.12 3.57 -3.83
C ASN A 174 25.95 4.61 -3.04
N GLU A 175 27.00 4.19 -2.34
CA GLU A 175 27.94 5.07 -1.62
C GLU A 175 29.22 5.40 -2.41
N LEU A 176 29.36 4.90 -3.63
CA LEU A 176 30.44 5.20 -4.57
C LEU A 176 29.94 6.04 -5.74
#